data_0456d660b8d3bfb67849687659a76239
#
_entry.id   0456d660b8d3bfb67849687659a76239
#
_cell.length_a   1.000
_cell.length_b   1.000
_cell.length_c   1.000
_cell.angle_alpha   90.00
_cell.angle_beta   90.00
_cell.angle_gamma   90.00
#
_symmetry.space_group_name_H-M   'P 1'
#
loop_
_entity.id
_entity.type
_entity.pdbx_description
1 polymer ?
#
loop_
_entity_poly.entity_id
_entity_poly.type
_entity_poly.pdbx_seq_one_letter_code
_entity_poly.pdbx_strand_id
1 'polypeptide(L)'
;AKGDDKSMFVSVDGAYRVKNVKVLKNGKYVDIDPKATYTVASHNYMLKDSGDGINMFADNKLLQDSVMLDNQVLINYIKDGLGGTVPASYAAPQGRISIIATPYTDVVDGNWAVEAVNYVTEKDYMKGLNETTFGPNGALTRGMLVTVLYRMAGSPKVEGKVSEKFSDCTDGSWYADAVLWASANKVVDGYEDGTFKPTKSITRQEMAKVLYGYDKIGGKTAEGITEKLTYTDLDAIADWALEAVTYCTAEKYLAGSNGAFS
;
A
#
# COMPACT_ATOMS: atom_id res chain seq x y z
N ALA A 1 -15.48 -2.44 3.60
CA ALA A 1 -16.92 -2.19 3.50
C ALA A 1 -17.20 -0.72 3.76
N LYS A 2 -17.96 -0.06 2.88
CA LYS A 2 -18.44 1.32 3.10
C LYS A 2 -19.89 1.23 3.56
N GLY A 3 -20.22 1.85 4.70
CA GLY A 3 -21.59 2.03 5.14
C GLY A 3 -22.26 3.10 4.30
N ASP A 4 -23.51 2.84 3.94
CA ASP A 4 -24.42 3.83 3.37
C ASP A 4 -25.20 4.45 4.52
N ASP A 5 -25.04 5.75 4.75
CA ASP A 5 -25.68 6.50 5.84
C ASP A 5 -27.22 6.47 5.81
N LYS A 6 -27.82 6.00 4.73
CA LYS A 6 -29.26 5.98 4.55
C LYS A 6 -29.92 4.61 4.74
N SER A 7 -29.18 3.52 4.61
CA SER A 7 -29.75 2.18 4.62
C SER A 7 -29.31 1.31 5.78
N MET A 8 -28.33 1.72 6.56
CA MET A 8 -27.64 0.88 7.58
C MET A 8 -27.06 -0.42 7.00
N PHE A 9 -26.99 -0.57 5.70
CA PHE A 9 -26.40 -1.71 5.03
C PHE A 9 -24.96 -1.42 4.64
N VAL A 10 -24.12 -2.41 4.81
CA VAL A 10 -22.72 -2.35 4.40
C VAL A 10 -22.60 -2.97 3.02
N SER A 11 -22.28 -2.17 2.00
CA SER A 11 -21.93 -2.72 0.70
C SER A 11 -20.50 -3.25 0.71
N VAL A 12 -20.30 -4.45 0.13
CA VAL A 12 -18.95 -4.98 -0.11
C VAL A 12 -18.53 -4.49 -1.48
N ASP A 13 -17.61 -3.50 -1.49
CA ASP A 13 -17.05 -2.96 -2.71
C ASP A 13 -15.54 -3.24 -2.75
N GLY A 14 -15.06 -3.70 -3.90
CA GLY A 14 -13.64 -3.97 -4.14
C GLY A 14 -13.23 -5.45 -4.08
N ALA A 15 -11.92 -5.69 -4.07
CA ALA A 15 -11.34 -7.03 -4.09
C ALA A 15 -11.62 -7.81 -2.79
N TYR A 16 -11.70 -9.15 -2.91
CA TYR A 16 -11.85 -10.03 -1.76
C TYR A 16 -10.71 -9.81 -0.74
N ARG A 17 -11.10 -9.42 0.48
CA ARG A 17 -10.14 -9.13 1.57
C ARG A 17 -9.78 -10.36 2.39
N VAL A 18 -10.62 -11.40 2.34
CA VAL A 18 -10.38 -12.66 3.05
C VAL A 18 -9.59 -13.58 2.14
N LYS A 19 -8.42 -14.01 2.58
CA LYS A 19 -7.53 -14.94 1.86
C LYS A 19 -7.12 -16.09 2.78
N ASN A 20 -6.65 -17.18 2.20
CA ASN A 20 -6.10 -18.33 2.93
C ASN A 20 -7.07 -18.92 3.98
N VAL A 21 -8.35 -19.03 3.62
CA VAL A 21 -9.37 -19.58 4.49
C VAL A 21 -9.10 -21.06 4.72
N LYS A 22 -9.02 -21.46 5.99
CA LYS A 22 -8.79 -22.85 6.40
C LYS A 22 -9.87 -23.33 7.33
N VAL A 23 -10.18 -24.62 7.25
CA VAL A 23 -11.12 -25.30 8.14
C VAL A 23 -10.39 -26.35 8.96
N LEU A 24 -10.79 -26.53 10.21
CA LEU A 24 -10.24 -27.55 11.09
C LEU A 24 -10.89 -28.89 10.76
N LYS A 25 -10.10 -29.84 10.25
CA LYS A 25 -10.52 -31.25 10.02
C LYS A 25 -9.56 -32.17 10.75
N ASN A 26 -10.11 -33.07 11.61
CA ASN A 26 -9.31 -34.04 12.36
C ASN A 26 -8.09 -33.43 13.08
N GLY A 27 -8.28 -32.28 13.73
CA GLY A 27 -7.23 -31.59 14.47
C GLY A 27 -6.19 -30.83 13.63
N LYS A 28 -6.37 -30.75 12.30
CA LYS A 28 -5.45 -30.01 11.40
C LYS A 28 -6.22 -28.98 10.59
N TYR A 29 -5.64 -27.81 10.40
CA TYR A 29 -6.15 -26.79 9.49
C TYR A 29 -5.80 -27.16 8.05
N VAL A 30 -6.82 -27.34 7.21
CA VAL A 30 -6.71 -27.59 5.77
C VAL A 30 -7.37 -26.46 5.00
N ASP A 31 -6.90 -26.20 3.79
CA ASP A 31 -7.50 -25.19 2.95
C ASP A 31 -8.97 -25.47 2.66
N ILE A 32 -9.80 -24.42 2.61
CA ILE A 32 -11.20 -24.55 2.25
C ILE A 32 -11.31 -25.03 0.79
N ASP A 33 -12.19 -26.00 0.55
CA ASP A 33 -12.52 -26.38 -0.81
C ASP A 33 -13.67 -25.48 -1.32
N PRO A 34 -13.43 -24.61 -2.31
CA PRO A 34 -14.44 -23.68 -2.80
C PRO A 34 -15.63 -24.35 -3.50
N LYS A 35 -15.52 -25.67 -3.79
CA LYS A 35 -16.60 -26.48 -4.38
C LYS A 35 -17.40 -27.26 -3.35
N ALA A 36 -16.94 -27.31 -2.12
CA ALA A 36 -17.63 -28.02 -1.04
C ALA A 36 -18.70 -27.14 -0.38
N THR A 37 -19.68 -27.80 0.22
CA THR A 37 -20.68 -27.14 1.05
C THR A 37 -20.24 -27.17 2.51
N TYR A 38 -20.38 -26.05 3.20
CA TYR A 38 -20.05 -25.89 4.61
C TYR A 38 -21.26 -25.41 5.39
N THR A 39 -21.38 -25.86 6.63
CA THR A 39 -22.36 -25.31 7.57
C THR A 39 -21.73 -24.13 8.30
N VAL A 40 -22.42 -23.00 8.31
CA VAL A 40 -22.02 -21.78 9.05
C VAL A 40 -22.93 -21.62 10.24
N ALA A 41 -22.36 -21.39 11.40
CA ALA A 41 -23.09 -21.05 12.63
C ALA A 41 -22.70 -19.63 13.07
N SER A 42 -23.68 -18.79 13.32
CA SER A 42 -23.48 -17.44 13.83
C SER A 42 -24.79 -16.91 14.43
N HIS A 43 -24.81 -15.65 14.80
CA HIS A 43 -25.97 -14.96 15.30
C HIS A 43 -27.09 -14.86 14.24
N ASN A 44 -28.35 -15.06 14.62
CA ASN A 44 -29.49 -14.99 13.71
C ASN A 44 -29.61 -13.62 13.01
N TYR A 45 -29.34 -12.54 13.76
CA TYR A 45 -29.33 -11.18 13.21
C TYR A 45 -28.43 -11.08 11.97
N MET A 46 -27.26 -11.73 11.95
CA MET A 46 -26.33 -11.70 10.82
C MET A 46 -26.73 -12.69 9.70
N LEU A 47 -27.07 -13.92 10.05
CA LEU A 47 -27.25 -14.98 9.05
C LEU A 47 -28.68 -15.03 8.48
N LYS A 48 -29.69 -14.76 9.31
CA LYS A 48 -31.11 -14.84 8.93
C LYS A 48 -31.69 -13.49 8.53
N ASP A 49 -31.39 -12.47 9.35
CA ASP A 49 -32.04 -11.17 9.24
C ASP A 49 -31.24 -10.17 8.41
N SER A 50 -30.11 -10.61 7.80
CA SER A 50 -29.20 -9.80 6.97
C SER A 50 -28.66 -8.57 7.70
N GLY A 51 -28.49 -8.65 9.01
CA GLY A 51 -27.99 -7.57 9.84
C GLY A 51 -26.61 -7.10 9.40
N ASP A 52 -26.33 -5.81 9.57
CA ASP A 52 -25.12 -5.11 9.13
C ASP A 52 -24.82 -5.30 7.65
N GLY A 53 -25.86 -5.57 6.80
CA GLY A 53 -25.71 -5.78 5.38
C GLY A 53 -25.14 -7.13 4.96
N ILE A 54 -25.10 -8.11 5.88
CA ILE A 54 -24.61 -9.48 5.60
C ILE A 54 -25.75 -10.27 4.95
N ASN A 55 -26.08 -9.97 3.72
CA ASN A 55 -27.19 -10.56 2.97
C ASN A 55 -26.79 -11.81 2.15
N MET A 56 -25.53 -12.16 2.11
CA MET A 56 -25.01 -13.29 1.29
C MET A 56 -25.54 -14.66 1.72
N PHE A 57 -26.18 -14.76 2.88
CA PHE A 57 -26.76 -16.00 3.40
C PHE A 57 -28.28 -16.08 3.25
N ALA A 58 -28.95 -15.03 2.73
CA ALA A 58 -30.42 -14.93 2.67
C ALA A 58 -31.08 -16.12 1.94
N ASP A 59 -30.45 -16.61 0.87
CA ASP A 59 -30.98 -17.70 0.04
C ASP A 59 -30.47 -19.08 0.46
N ASN A 60 -29.72 -19.18 1.55
CA ASN A 60 -29.18 -20.45 2.02
C ASN A 60 -30.19 -21.22 2.88
N LYS A 61 -30.11 -22.53 2.87
CA LYS A 61 -30.97 -23.39 3.69
C LYS A 61 -30.69 -23.15 5.17
N LEU A 62 -31.69 -22.66 5.89
CA LEU A 62 -31.64 -22.57 7.35
C LEU A 62 -31.78 -23.99 7.94
N LEU A 63 -30.79 -24.42 8.71
CA LEU A 63 -30.76 -25.74 9.35
C LEU A 63 -31.33 -25.74 10.75
N GLN A 64 -30.97 -24.68 11.54
CA GLN A 64 -31.47 -24.48 12.90
C GLN A 64 -31.61 -22.95 13.13
N ASP A 65 -32.60 -22.59 13.94
CA ASP A 65 -32.88 -21.20 14.32
C ASP A 65 -33.11 -21.11 15.83
N SER A 66 -32.75 -19.98 16.41
CA SER A 66 -33.07 -19.65 17.82
C SER A 66 -32.68 -20.73 18.82
N VAL A 67 -31.52 -21.35 18.61
CA VAL A 67 -31.06 -22.50 19.40
C VAL A 67 -30.72 -22.09 20.83
N MET A 68 -30.08 -20.93 20.98
CA MET A 68 -29.61 -20.45 22.29
C MET A 68 -29.32 -18.94 22.20
N LEU A 69 -29.49 -18.24 23.33
CA LEU A 69 -29.05 -16.85 23.44
C LEU A 69 -27.52 -16.78 23.36
N ASP A 70 -26.98 -15.75 22.77
CA ASP A 70 -25.55 -15.54 22.54
C ASP A 70 -24.75 -15.50 23.86
N ASN A 71 -25.27 -14.82 24.89
CA ASN A 71 -24.66 -14.83 26.22
C ASN A 71 -24.65 -16.23 26.84
N GLN A 72 -25.71 -17.05 26.63
CA GLN A 72 -25.76 -18.41 27.13
C GLN A 72 -24.74 -19.32 26.45
N VAL A 73 -24.50 -19.13 25.14
CA VAL A 73 -23.44 -19.84 24.41
C VAL A 73 -22.09 -19.59 25.06
N LEU A 74 -21.77 -18.31 25.36
CA LEU A 74 -20.53 -17.95 26.02
C LEU A 74 -20.42 -18.53 27.44
N ILE A 75 -21.49 -18.46 28.23
CA ILE A 75 -21.54 -19.03 29.58
C ILE A 75 -21.30 -20.53 29.56
N ASN A 76 -21.97 -21.24 28.68
CA ASN A 76 -21.80 -22.68 28.53
C ASN A 76 -20.39 -23.05 28.08
N TYR A 77 -19.81 -22.28 27.13
CA TYR A 77 -18.44 -22.51 26.71
C TYR A 77 -17.44 -22.30 27.85
N ILE A 78 -17.58 -21.24 28.63
CA ILE A 78 -16.69 -21.01 29.78
C ILE A 78 -16.86 -22.13 30.82
N LYS A 79 -18.10 -22.49 31.14
CA LYS A 79 -18.40 -23.48 32.18
C LYS A 79 -17.98 -24.89 31.75
N ASP A 80 -18.45 -25.35 30.60
CA ASP A 80 -18.36 -26.72 30.18
C ASP A 80 -17.14 -26.98 29.28
N GLY A 81 -16.78 -26.05 28.43
CA GLY A 81 -15.63 -26.12 27.51
C GLY A 81 -14.30 -25.76 28.14
N LEU A 82 -14.29 -24.81 29.06
CA LEU A 82 -13.06 -24.30 29.70
C LEU A 82 -12.97 -24.68 31.20
N GLY A 83 -13.89 -25.49 31.73
CA GLY A 83 -13.87 -25.88 33.12
C GLY A 83 -14.13 -24.75 34.12
N GLY A 84 -14.86 -23.73 33.74
CA GLY A 84 -15.26 -22.59 34.57
C GLY A 84 -14.25 -21.45 34.70
N THR A 85 -13.09 -21.59 34.04
CA THR A 85 -12.03 -20.55 34.10
C THR A 85 -11.54 -20.20 32.70
N VAL A 86 -11.46 -18.91 32.39
CA VAL A 86 -10.87 -18.46 31.14
C VAL A 86 -9.34 -18.51 31.25
N PRO A 87 -8.65 -19.34 30.47
CA PRO A 87 -7.19 -19.45 30.53
C PRO A 87 -6.50 -18.14 30.16
N ALA A 88 -5.34 -17.87 30.75
CA ALA A 88 -4.52 -16.70 30.47
C ALA A 88 -4.12 -16.59 28.98
N SER A 89 -4.09 -17.68 28.25
CA SER A 89 -3.84 -17.70 26.80
C SER A 89 -4.84 -16.86 26.00
N TYR A 90 -6.07 -16.66 26.51
CA TYR A 90 -7.08 -15.81 25.87
C TYR A 90 -6.81 -14.29 26.03
N ALA A 91 -5.83 -13.89 26.84
CA ALA A 91 -5.39 -12.51 26.94
C ALA A 91 -4.60 -12.05 25.69
N ALA A 92 -4.21 -12.98 24.81
CA ALA A 92 -3.51 -12.69 23.56
C ALA A 92 -4.27 -13.29 22.35
N PRO A 93 -4.08 -12.74 21.14
CA PRO A 93 -4.63 -13.30 19.91
C PRO A 93 -4.27 -14.78 19.74
N GLN A 94 -5.24 -15.59 19.37
CA GLN A 94 -5.07 -17.06 19.23
C GLN A 94 -4.51 -17.49 17.86
N GLY A 95 -4.13 -16.52 17.01
CA GLY A 95 -3.59 -16.82 15.68
C GLY A 95 -4.59 -17.39 14.67
N ARG A 96 -5.89 -17.42 15.01
CA ARG A 96 -6.95 -17.94 14.10
C ARG A 96 -7.30 -16.95 13.00
N ILE A 97 -7.10 -15.67 13.25
CA ILE A 97 -7.29 -14.59 12.30
C ILE A 97 -6.02 -13.77 12.28
N SER A 98 -5.42 -13.64 11.11
CA SER A 98 -4.32 -12.71 10.87
C SER A 98 -4.85 -11.59 10.00
N ILE A 99 -4.73 -10.37 10.47
CA ILE A 99 -5.05 -9.18 9.68
C ILE A 99 -3.80 -8.87 8.88
N ILE A 100 -3.88 -9.03 7.56
CA ILE A 100 -2.80 -8.63 6.66
C ILE A 100 -3.10 -7.19 6.24
N ALA A 101 -2.33 -6.26 6.75
CA ALA A 101 -2.52 -4.84 6.50
C ALA A 101 -2.28 -4.46 5.03
N THR A 102 -1.49 -5.25 4.30
CA THR A 102 -1.17 -5.05 2.88
C THR A 102 -1.28 -6.37 2.10
N PRO A 103 -1.39 -6.35 0.75
CA PRO A 103 -1.34 -7.58 -0.05
C PRO A 103 0.07 -8.20 -0.09
N TYR A 104 1.07 -7.53 0.46
CA TYR A 104 2.47 -7.91 0.35
C TYR A 104 2.96 -8.66 1.59
N THR A 105 3.64 -9.78 1.39
CA THR A 105 4.12 -10.65 2.47
C THR A 105 5.30 -10.07 3.24
N ASP A 106 6.01 -9.13 2.65
CA ASP A 106 7.15 -8.41 3.24
C ASP A 106 6.77 -7.09 3.94
N VAL A 107 5.47 -6.74 3.93
CA VAL A 107 4.92 -5.58 4.65
C VAL A 107 3.79 -6.06 5.56
N VAL A 108 4.18 -6.67 6.66
CA VAL A 108 3.26 -7.23 7.65
C VAL A 108 2.81 -6.18 8.65
N ASP A 109 1.79 -6.50 9.44
CA ASP A 109 1.31 -5.63 10.51
C ASP A 109 2.44 -5.23 11.46
N GLY A 110 2.46 -3.96 11.87
CA GLY A 110 3.54 -3.38 12.65
C GLY A 110 4.79 -2.95 11.86
N ASN A 111 4.86 -3.22 10.54
CA ASN A 111 5.92 -2.67 9.71
C ASN A 111 5.75 -1.14 9.58
N TRP A 112 6.86 -0.40 9.66
CA TRP A 112 6.87 1.06 9.57
C TRP A 112 6.24 1.62 8.28
N ALA A 113 6.26 0.85 7.19
CA ALA A 113 5.79 1.28 5.88
C ALA A 113 4.31 0.93 5.60
N VAL A 114 3.60 0.23 6.50
CA VAL A 114 2.23 -0.29 6.26
C VAL A 114 1.29 0.80 5.76
N GLU A 115 1.21 1.93 6.45
CA GLU A 115 0.28 3.01 6.08
C GLU A 115 0.62 3.62 4.73
N ALA A 116 1.91 3.88 4.48
CA ALA A 116 2.39 4.44 3.22
C ALA A 116 2.17 3.46 2.05
N VAL A 117 2.47 2.17 2.26
CA VAL A 117 2.26 1.12 1.24
C VAL A 117 0.79 0.97 0.90
N ASN A 118 -0.09 0.95 1.89
CA ASN A 118 -1.54 0.91 1.65
C ASN A 118 -2.00 2.10 0.83
N TYR A 119 -1.58 3.32 1.21
CA TYR A 119 -1.96 4.54 0.51
C TYR A 119 -1.51 4.52 -0.96
N VAL A 120 -0.23 4.24 -1.22
CA VAL A 120 0.30 4.29 -2.60
C VAL A 120 -0.23 3.15 -3.47
N THR A 121 -0.60 2.02 -2.87
CA THR A 121 -1.22 0.88 -3.57
C THR A 121 -2.69 1.15 -3.87
N GLU A 122 -3.45 1.69 -2.92
CA GLU A 122 -4.85 2.07 -3.11
C GLU A 122 -5.02 3.13 -4.22
N LYS A 123 -4.05 4.04 -4.32
CA LYS A 123 -4.00 5.07 -5.35
C LYS A 123 -3.41 4.61 -6.68
N ASP A 124 -3.00 3.34 -6.80
CA ASP A 124 -2.29 2.81 -7.97
C ASP A 124 -0.96 3.53 -8.29
N TYR A 125 -0.41 4.28 -7.36
CA TYR A 125 0.88 4.97 -7.55
C TYR A 125 2.04 3.97 -7.55
N MET A 126 2.01 2.98 -6.66
CA MET A 126 2.99 1.89 -6.59
C MET A 126 2.29 0.53 -6.57
N LYS A 127 2.86 -0.46 -7.25
CA LYS A 127 2.28 -1.80 -7.41
C LYS A 127 3.16 -2.92 -6.82
N GLY A 128 4.18 -2.54 -6.04
CA GLY A 128 5.18 -3.49 -5.56
C GLY A 128 6.13 -3.99 -6.65
N LEU A 129 7.02 -4.89 -6.27
CA LEU A 129 7.94 -5.57 -7.19
C LEU A 129 7.24 -6.72 -7.93
N ASN A 130 6.25 -7.33 -7.28
CA ASN A 130 5.36 -8.35 -7.82
C ASN A 130 4.07 -8.41 -6.97
N GLU A 131 3.18 -9.37 -7.25
CA GLU A 131 1.89 -9.51 -6.56
C GLU A 131 1.99 -9.71 -5.04
N THR A 132 3.10 -10.22 -4.53
CA THR A 132 3.29 -10.59 -3.12
C THR A 132 4.42 -9.85 -2.42
N THR A 133 5.23 -9.07 -3.13
CA THR A 133 6.42 -8.40 -2.58
C THR A 133 6.40 -6.93 -2.94
N PHE A 134 6.48 -6.07 -1.94
CA PHE A 134 6.58 -4.62 -2.14
C PHE A 134 8.02 -4.13 -2.21
N GLY A 135 8.89 -4.64 -1.35
CA GLY A 135 10.31 -4.26 -1.26
C GLY A 135 10.54 -2.94 -0.50
N PRO A 136 9.99 -2.73 0.71
CA PRO A 136 10.03 -1.43 1.40
C PRO A 136 11.45 -0.98 1.76
N ASN A 137 12.38 -1.91 1.85
CA ASN A 137 13.80 -1.64 2.13
C ASN A 137 14.69 -1.68 0.89
N GLY A 138 14.09 -1.84 -0.29
CA GLY A 138 14.82 -1.86 -1.55
C GLY A 138 15.28 -0.48 -1.98
N ALA A 139 16.37 -0.43 -2.75
CA ALA A 139 16.83 0.82 -3.35
C ALA A 139 15.85 1.30 -4.42
N LEU A 140 15.46 2.57 -4.34
CA LEU A 140 14.64 3.20 -5.35
C LEU A 140 15.50 3.53 -6.59
N THR A 141 15.02 3.14 -7.77
CA THR A 141 15.71 3.50 -9.01
C THR A 141 15.14 4.76 -9.65
N ARG A 142 15.89 5.39 -10.55
CA ARG A 142 15.45 6.58 -11.30
C ARG A 142 14.17 6.30 -12.08
N GLY A 143 14.10 5.16 -12.75
CA GLY A 143 12.90 4.73 -13.48
C GLY A 143 11.69 4.51 -12.58
N MET A 144 11.88 3.93 -11.40
CA MET A 144 10.81 3.75 -10.41
C MET A 144 10.22 5.09 -9.96
N LEU A 145 11.07 6.05 -9.58
CA LEU A 145 10.61 7.36 -9.12
C LEU A 145 9.77 8.07 -10.19
N VAL A 146 10.27 8.18 -11.43
CA VAL A 146 9.51 8.87 -12.48
C VAL A 146 8.22 8.14 -12.84
N THR A 147 8.18 6.80 -12.71
CA THR A 147 6.96 6.03 -12.94
C THR A 147 5.89 6.31 -11.89
N VAL A 148 6.29 6.48 -10.63
CA VAL A 148 5.37 6.89 -9.56
C VAL A 148 4.80 8.28 -9.84
N LEU A 149 5.65 9.25 -10.15
CA LEU A 149 5.22 10.63 -10.45
C LEU A 149 4.32 10.70 -11.70
N TYR A 150 4.63 9.93 -12.72
CA TYR A 150 3.80 9.81 -13.93
C TYR A 150 2.40 9.29 -13.61
N ARG A 151 2.29 8.26 -12.76
CA ARG A 151 1.00 7.74 -12.28
C ARG A 151 0.26 8.76 -11.41
N MET A 152 0.97 9.49 -10.55
CA MET A 152 0.40 10.57 -9.75
C MET A 152 -0.17 11.70 -10.63
N ALA A 153 0.44 11.93 -11.80
CA ALA A 153 -0.06 12.87 -12.81
C ALA A 153 -1.24 12.32 -13.65
N GLY A 154 -1.73 11.11 -13.35
CA GLY A 154 -2.85 10.47 -14.05
C GLY A 154 -2.44 9.71 -15.31
N SER A 155 -1.16 9.37 -15.48
CA SER A 155 -0.62 8.63 -16.62
C SER A 155 -1.03 9.24 -17.98
N PRO A 156 -0.75 10.52 -18.23
CA PRO A 156 -1.17 11.19 -19.45
C PRO A 156 -0.56 10.53 -20.68
N LYS A 157 -1.30 10.52 -21.79
CA LYS A 157 -0.79 9.98 -23.05
C LYS A 157 0.49 10.69 -23.47
N VAL A 158 1.49 9.93 -23.85
CA VAL A 158 2.76 10.44 -24.40
C VAL A 158 2.90 9.99 -25.85
N GLU A 159 3.69 10.74 -26.62
CA GLU A 159 4.00 10.44 -28.01
C GLU A 159 5.52 10.36 -28.21
N GLY A 160 5.96 9.57 -29.16
CA GLY A 160 7.37 9.36 -29.46
C GLY A 160 7.94 8.08 -28.85
N LYS A 161 9.23 7.92 -28.97
CA LYS A 161 9.97 6.76 -28.48
C LYS A 161 11.04 7.18 -27.49
N VAL A 162 11.11 6.46 -26.37
CA VAL A 162 12.11 6.75 -25.33
C VAL A 162 13.53 6.47 -25.82
N SER A 163 13.70 5.50 -26.74
CA SER A 163 14.98 5.16 -27.37
C SER A 163 15.55 6.27 -28.27
N GLU A 164 14.69 7.15 -28.82
CA GLU A 164 15.11 8.32 -29.58
C GLU A 164 15.62 9.45 -28.68
N LYS A 165 15.21 9.43 -27.41
CA LYS A 165 15.59 10.47 -26.42
C LYS A 165 16.80 10.05 -25.57
N PHE A 166 16.86 8.77 -25.16
CA PHE A 166 17.89 8.25 -24.28
C PHE A 166 18.40 6.90 -24.82
N SER A 167 19.70 6.83 -25.08
CA SER A 167 20.33 5.69 -25.75
C SER A 167 20.29 4.36 -24.99
N ASP A 168 20.08 4.42 -23.68
CA ASP A 168 20.02 3.27 -22.77
C ASP A 168 18.58 2.88 -22.40
N CYS A 169 17.58 3.53 -22.99
CA CYS A 169 16.18 3.23 -22.75
C CYS A 169 15.57 2.40 -23.87
N THR A 170 14.70 1.45 -23.51
CA THR A 170 14.04 0.55 -24.46
C THR A 170 12.56 0.90 -24.56
N ASP A 171 12.07 1.03 -25.81
CA ASP A 171 10.66 1.28 -26.08
C ASP A 171 9.79 0.12 -25.56
N GLY A 172 8.61 0.46 -25.02
CA GLY A 172 7.69 -0.53 -24.45
C GLY A 172 8.12 -1.07 -23.08
N SER A 173 9.23 -0.61 -22.51
CA SER A 173 9.59 -0.93 -21.12
C SER A 173 8.59 -0.33 -20.16
N TRP A 174 8.51 -0.88 -18.96
CA TRP A 174 7.59 -0.42 -17.90
C TRP A 174 7.80 1.05 -17.49
N TYR A 175 8.94 1.63 -17.76
CA TYR A 175 9.30 3.03 -17.48
C TYR A 175 9.23 3.95 -18.71
N ALA A 176 9.05 3.42 -19.92
CA ALA A 176 9.23 4.17 -21.17
C ALA A 176 8.36 5.43 -21.24
N ASP A 177 7.05 5.29 -21.05
CA ASP A 177 6.11 6.40 -21.10
C ASP A 177 6.37 7.41 -19.97
N ALA A 178 6.72 6.92 -18.80
CA ALA A 178 7.02 7.77 -17.65
C ALA A 178 8.28 8.61 -17.86
N VAL A 179 9.32 8.04 -18.45
CA VAL A 179 10.57 8.75 -18.78
C VAL A 179 10.34 9.80 -19.87
N LEU A 180 9.58 9.45 -20.92
CA LEU A 180 9.20 10.41 -21.97
C LEU A 180 8.41 11.58 -21.38
N TRP A 181 7.40 11.30 -20.59
CA TRP A 181 6.59 12.32 -19.92
C TRP A 181 7.42 13.22 -19.01
N ALA A 182 8.25 12.62 -18.17
CA ALA A 182 9.07 13.36 -17.21
C ALA A 182 10.10 14.27 -17.92
N SER A 183 10.70 13.79 -19.01
CA SER A 183 11.61 14.60 -19.81
C SER A 183 10.89 15.72 -20.57
N ALA A 184 9.72 15.47 -21.16
CA ALA A 184 8.93 16.47 -21.86
C ALA A 184 8.48 17.62 -20.93
N ASN A 185 8.18 17.30 -19.67
CA ASN A 185 7.76 18.26 -18.64
C ASN A 185 8.92 18.82 -17.81
N LYS A 186 10.18 18.54 -18.19
CA LYS A 186 11.38 19.04 -17.48
C LYS A 186 11.44 18.60 -15.99
N VAL A 187 10.80 17.48 -15.66
CA VAL A 187 10.89 16.85 -14.34
C VAL A 187 12.25 16.19 -14.17
N VAL A 188 12.76 15.62 -15.27
CA VAL A 188 14.09 15.02 -15.33
C VAL A 188 14.84 15.47 -16.59
N ASP A 189 16.14 15.59 -16.42
CA ASP A 189 17.09 15.63 -17.52
C ASP A 189 17.82 14.26 -17.58
N GLY A 190 18.35 13.89 -18.74
CA GLY A 190 19.30 12.79 -18.86
C GLY A 190 20.66 13.18 -18.32
N TYR A 191 21.60 12.27 -18.47
CA TYR A 191 23.00 12.55 -18.25
C TYR A 191 23.64 13.16 -19.51
N GLU A 192 24.79 13.79 -19.36
CA GLU A 192 25.54 14.42 -20.46
C GLU A 192 25.93 13.41 -21.57
N ASP A 193 26.04 12.12 -21.20
CA ASP A 193 26.33 11.01 -22.10
C ASP A 193 25.10 10.55 -22.94
N GLY A 194 23.98 11.25 -22.87
CA GLY A 194 22.73 10.91 -23.57
C GLY A 194 21.97 9.72 -22.99
N THR A 195 22.31 9.28 -21.76
CA THR A 195 21.61 8.22 -21.04
C THR A 195 20.64 8.74 -20.01
N PHE A 196 19.67 7.92 -19.59
CA PHE A 196 18.76 8.18 -18.47
C PHE A 196 19.10 7.37 -17.22
N LYS A 197 19.65 6.18 -17.40
CA LYS A 197 19.99 5.19 -16.36
C LYS A 197 18.78 4.75 -15.52
N PRO A 198 17.72 4.17 -16.14
CA PRO A 198 16.45 3.87 -15.50
C PRO A 198 16.59 2.89 -14.32
N THR A 199 17.55 1.99 -14.35
CA THR A 199 17.80 0.97 -13.33
C THR A 199 18.83 1.39 -12.27
N LYS A 200 19.49 2.54 -12.47
CA LYS A 200 20.42 3.09 -11.47
C LYS A 200 19.65 3.52 -10.22
N SER A 201 20.16 3.16 -9.04
CA SER A 201 19.66 3.70 -7.78
C SER A 201 19.78 5.23 -7.80
N ILE A 202 18.70 5.90 -7.42
CA ILE A 202 18.68 7.35 -7.36
C ILE A 202 19.33 7.85 -6.07
N THR A 203 20.18 8.86 -6.17
CA THR A 203 20.70 9.52 -4.98
C THR A 203 19.66 10.49 -4.39
N ARG A 204 19.83 10.85 -3.12
CA ARG A 204 18.90 11.79 -2.46
C ARG A 204 18.89 13.15 -3.13
N GLN A 205 20.04 13.65 -3.62
CA GLN A 205 20.15 14.87 -4.38
C GLN A 205 19.41 14.81 -5.73
N GLU A 206 19.57 13.71 -6.46
CA GLU A 206 18.82 13.45 -7.69
C GLU A 206 17.31 13.35 -7.41
N MET A 207 16.91 12.69 -6.32
CA MET A 207 15.51 12.61 -5.90
C MET A 207 14.92 13.99 -5.61
N ALA A 208 15.62 14.83 -4.84
CA ALA A 208 15.18 16.20 -4.56
C ALA A 208 14.93 16.98 -5.85
N LYS A 209 15.85 16.89 -6.83
CA LYS A 209 15.69 17.57 -8.12
C LYS A 209 14.46 17.09 -8.89
N VAL A 210 14.21 15.79 -8.90
CA VAL A 210 13.06 15.19 -9.58
C VAL A 210 11.75 15.59 -8.90
N LEU A 211 11.65 15.55 -7.57
CA LEU A 211 10.46 15.95 -6.82
C LEU A 211 10.15 17.43 -7.03
N TYR A 212 11.16 18.29 -6.95
CA TYR A 212 10.99 19.72 -7.21
C TYR A 212 10.59 20.00 -8.67
N GLY A 213 11.19 19.29 -9.63
CA GLY A 213 10.79 19.35 -11.03
C GLY A 213 9.32 18.97 -11.25
N TYR A 214 8.84 17.95 -10.53
CA TYR A 214 7.43 17.55 -10.56
C TYR A 214 6.50 18.65 -10.04
N ASP A 215 6.84 19.26 -8.92
CA ASP A 215 6.02 20.30 -8.30
C ASP A 215 5.97 21.59 -9.16
N LYS A 216 7.03 21.85 -9.94
CA LYS A 216 7.03 22.96 -10.91
C LYS A 216 5.94 22.82 -11.99
N ILE A 217 5.50 21.60 -12.32
CA ILE A 217 4.36 21.40 -13.25
C ILE A 217 3.10 22.05 -12.66
N GLY A 218 2.91 21.98 -11.35
CA GLY A 218 1.81 22.60 -10.62
C GLY A 218 2.02 24.09 -10.31
N GLY A 219 3.09 24.69 -10.81
CA GLY A 219 3.42 26.11 -10.60
C GLY A 219 4.09 26.41 -9.26
N LYS A 220 4.51 25.40 -8.50
CA LYS A 220 5.27 25.61 -7.28
C LYS A 220 6.72 26.03 -7.59
N THR A 221 7.27 26.90 -6.77
CA THR A 221 8.65 27.41 -6.90
C THR A 221 9.34 27.44 -5.54
N ALA A 222 10.67 27.52 -5.55
CA ALA A 222 11.46 27.76 -4.34
C ALA A 222 11.48 29.26 -3.93
N GLU A 223 10.80 30.11 -4.69
CA GLU A 223 10.76 31.56 -4.41
C GLU A 223 10.09 31.84 -3.05
N GLY A 224 10.74 32.62 -2.23
CA GLY A 224 10.24 32.95 -0.88
C GLY A 224 10.59 31.93 0.21
N ILE A 225 11.25 30.84 -0.11
CA ILE A 225 11.77 29.91 0.90
C ILE A 225 12.96 30.56 1.60
N THR A 226 12.81 30.84 2.90
CA THR A 226 13.86 31.43 3.75
C THR A 226 14.51 30.42 4.67
N GLU A 227 14.05 29.17 4.64
CA GLU A 227 14.59 28.10 5.46
C GLU A 227 16.04 27.82 5.10
N LYS A 228 16.90 27.77 6.14
CA LYS A 228 18.30 27.43 5.95
C LYS A 228 18.51 25.96 6.21
N LEU A 229 19.23 25.32 5.32
CA LEU A 229 19.68 23.95 5.54
C LEU A 229 20.64 23.89 6.73
N THR A 230 20.40 22.94 7.62
CA THR A 230 21.21 22.75 8.86
C THR A 230 21.93 21.40 8.86
N TYR A 231 22.08 20.77 7.69
CA TYR A 231 22.76 19.50 7.57
C TYR A 231 24.26 19.61 7.81
N THR A 232 24.85 18.61 8.46
CA THR A 232 26.28 18.57 8.76
C THR A 232 27.15 18.29 7.54
N ASP A 233 26.54 17.79 6.46
CA ASP A 233 27.19 17.40 5.22
C ASP A 233 26.79 18.33 4.04
N LEU A 234 26.54 19.61 4.32
CA LEU A 234 26.17 20.60 3.26
C LEU A 234 27.16 20.64 2.10
N ASP A 235 28.47 20.50 2.39
CA ASP A 235 29.53 20.51 1.39
C ASP A 235 29.46 19.29 0.42
N ALA A 236 28.72 18.24 0.78
CA ALA A 236 28.47 17.08 -0.07
C ALA A 236 27.26 17.29 -1.01
N ILE A 237 26.45 18.33 -0.80
CA ILE A 237 25.35 18.69 -1.68
C ILE A 237 25.90 19.49 -2.86
N ALA A 238 25.74 18.93 -4.06
CA ALA A 238 26.21 19.60 -5.27
C ALA A 238 25.42 20.89 -5.56
N ASP A 239 26.07 21.89 -6.13
CA ASP A 239 25.45 23.19 -6.45
C ASP A 239 24.16 23.06 -7.26
N TRP A 240 24.14 22.14 -8.23
CA TRP A 240 22.96 21.90 -9.08
C TRP A 240 21.75 21.36 -8.30
N ALA A 241 21.95 20.79 -7.12
CA ALA A 241 20.90 20.20 -6.29
C ALA A 241 20.44 21.13 -5.16
N LEU A 242 21.23 22.15 -4.81
CA LEU A 242 21.03 22.95 -3.61
C LEU A 242 19.62 23.57 -3.52
N GLU A 243 19.14 24.18 -4.62
CA GLU A 243 17.79 24.75 -4.68
C GLU A 243 16.71 23.69 -4.41
N ALA A 244 16.83 22.54 -5.06
CA ALA A 244 15.86 21.46 -4.93
C ALA A 244 15.90 20.80 -3.53
N VAL A 245 17.08 20.66 -2.93
CA VAL A 245 17.22 20.15 -1.56
C VAL A 245 16.61 21.13 -0.56
N THR A 246 16.84 22.43 -0.72
CA THR A 246 16.22 23.47 0.11
C THR A 246 14.70 23.42 0.00
N TYR A 247 14.17 23.36 -1.23
CA TYR A 247 12.75 23.23 -1.48
C TYR A 247 12.16 21.98 -0.80
N CYS A 248 12.73 20.81 -1.07
CA CYS A 248 12.22 19.55 -0.52
C CYS A 248 12.31 19.45 1.00
N THR A 249 13.30 20.13 1.62
CA THR A 249 13.42 20.23 3.07
C THR A 249 12.31 21.10 3.66
N ALA A 250 12.07 22.27 3.08
CA ALA A 250 11.02 23.20 3.49
C ALA A 250 9.62 22.58 3.36
N GLU A 251 9.35 21.90 2.24
CA GLU A 251 8.10 21.17 1.98
C GLU A 251 7.98 19.83 2.75
N LYS A 252 9.02 19.46 3.52
CA LYS A 252 9.08 18.21 4.29
C LYS A 252 8.99 16.93 3.46
N TYR A 253 9.37 16.98 2.19
CA TYR A 253 9.47 15.81 1.34
C TYR A 253 10.68 14.96 1.67
N LEU A 254 11.77 15.61 2.04
CA LEU A 254 13.00 14.96 2.46
C LEU A 254 13.47 15.57 3.78
N ALA A 255 13.88 14.71 4.68
CA ALA A 255 14.49 15.07 5.95
C ALA A 255 15.85 14.40 6.06
N GLY A 256 16.76 15.00 6.79
CA GLY A 256 18.05 14.39 7.11
C GLY A 256 17.92 13.21 8.07
N SER A 257 19.01 12.46 8.18
CA SER A 257 19.15 11.41 9.17
C SER A 257 20.40 11.70 10.00
N ASN A 258 20.27 11.68 11.34
CA ASN A 258 21.37 12.00 12.27
C ASN A 258 22.09 13.32 11.97
N GLY A 259 21.36 14.32 11.48
CA GLY A 259 21.88 15.65 11.14
C GLY A 259 22.55 15.76 9.76
N ALA A 260 22.67 14.67 9.00
CA ALA A 260 23.18 14.67 7.63
C ALA A 260 22.04 14.55 6.61
N PHE A 261 22.20 15.12 5.41
CA PHE A 261 21.27 14.98 4.28
C PHE A 261 21.50 13.65 3.54
N SER A 262 22.80 13.08 3.27
CA SER A 262 23.19 11.88 2.50
C SER A 262 23.21 10.59 3.34
#